data_64df957cd63882c5b9821300b75c97c2
#
_entry.id   64df957cd63882c5b9821300b75c97c2
#
_cell.length_a   1.000
_cell.length_b   1.000
_cell.length_c   1.000
_cell.angle_alpha   90.00
_cell.angle_beta   90.00
_cell.angle_gamma   90.00
#
_symmetry.space_group_name_H-M   'P 1'
#
loop_
_entity.id
_entity.type
_entity.pdbx_description
1 polymer ?
#
loop_
_entity_poly.entity_id
_entity_poly.type
_entity_poly.pdbx_seq_one_letter_code
_entity_poly.pdbx_strand_id
1 'polypeptide(L)' 'KQPKIWTEREIAAMSLDQFDKHEDEIKQAMMEGRVVA' A
#
# COMPACT_ATOMS: atom_id res chain seq x y z
N LYS A 1 14.93 9.17 2.67
CA LYS A 1 13.88 8.25 3.01
C LYS A 1 13.34 7.57 1.77
N GLN A 2 13.37 6.26 1.73
CA GLN A 2 12.97 5.53 0.55
C GLN A 2 11.50 5.17 0.60
N PRO A 3 10.81 5.25 -0.55
CA PRO A 3 9.42 4.85 -0.60
C PRO A 3 9.29 3.35 -0.36
N LYS A 4 8.24 2.98 0.34
CA LYS A 4 7.99 1.59 0.62
C LYS A 4 7.37 0.91 -0.59
N ILE A 5 7.77 -0.34 -0.81
CA ILE A 5 7.14 -1.17 -1.83
C ILE A 5 6.12 -2.05 -1.13
N TRP A 6 4.89 -2.03 -1.63
CA TRP A 6 3.79 -2.78 -1.06
C TRP A 6 3.56 -4.05 -1.86
N THR A 7 3.11 -5.10 -1.17
CA THR A 7 2.68 -6.31 -1.86
C THR A 7 1.18 -6.42 -1.75
N GLU A 8 0.58 -7.09 -2.74
CA GLU A 8 -0.87 -7.30 -2.70
C GLU A 8 -1.28 -8.10 -1.49
N ARG A 9 -0.45 -9.04 -1.09
CA ARG A 9 -0.71 -9.84 0.10
C ARG A 9 -0.75 -8.98 1.34
N GLU A 10 0.16 -8.04 1.43
CA GLU A 10 0.23 -7.12 2.55
C GLU A 10 -1.03 -6.27 2.63
N ILE A 11 -1.45 -5.76 1.48
CA ILE A 11 -2.64 -4.92 1.41
C ILE A 11 -3.88 -5.74 1.73
N ALA A 12 -3.95 -6.96 1.24
CA ALA A 12 -5.10 -7.82 1.48
C ALA A 12 -5.21 -8.23 2.95
N ALA A 13 -4.10 -8.26 3.66
CA ALA A 13 -4.07 -8.64 5.06
C ALA A 13 -4.43 -7.50 6.00
N MET A 14 -4.52 -6.30 5.47
CA MET A 14 -4.84 -5.14 6.29
C MET A 14 -6.30 -5.13 6.70
N SER A 15 -6.55 -4.66 7.92
CA SER A 15 -7.92 -4.38 8.33
C SER A 15 -8.39 -3.10 7.65
N LEU A 16 -9.70 -2.87 7.70
CA LEU A 16 -10.26 -1.65 7.12
C LEU A 16 -9.66 -0.41 7.75
N ASP A 17 -9.46 -0.45 9.05
CA ASP A 17 -8.88 0.69 9.76
C ASP A 17 -7.47 0.99 9.26
N GLN A 18 -6.67 -0.05 9.13
CA GLN A 18 -5.31 0.12 8.66
C GLN A 18 -5.26 0.57 7.23
N PHE A 19 -6.10 0.00 6.39
CA PHE A 19 -6.16 0.40 5.00
C PHE A 19 -6.56 1.87 4.89
N ASP A 20 -7.52 2.28 5.67
CA ASP A 20 -7.98 3.66 5.66
C ASP A 20 -6.87 4.62 6.05
N LYS A 21 -6.09 4.25 7.05
CA LYS A 21 -4.99 5.08 7.50
C LYS A 21 -3.88 5.20 6.46
N HIS A 22 -3.66 4.15 5.70
CA HIS A 22 -2.58 4.10 4.72
C HIS A 22 -3.07 4.27 3.29
N GLU A 23 -4.32 4.65 3.13
CA GLU A 23 -4.93 4.73 1.81
C GLU A 23 -4.15 5.65 0.87
N ASP A 24 -3.80 6.82 1.35
CA ASP A 24 -3.06 7.77 0.52
C ASP A 24 -1.71 7.19 0.09
N GLU A 25 -1.05 6.55 1.02
CA GLU A 25 0.25 5.95 0.76
C GLU A 25 0.14 4.83 -0.27
N ILE A 26 -0.85 3.97 -0.08
CA ILE A 26 -1.07 2.84 -0.98
C ILE A 26 -1.46 3.34 -2.36
N LYS A 27 -2.33 4.33 -2.41
CA LYS A 27 -2.76 4.91 -3.68
C LYS A 27 -1.56 5.47 -4.44
N GLN A 28 -0.71 6.19 -3.74
CA GLN A 28 0.47 6.77 -4.35
C GLN A 28 1.43 5.67 -4.82
N ALA A 29 1.55 4.61 -4.04
CA ALA A 29 2.39 3.48 -4.43
C ALA A 29 1.88 2.83 -5.70
N MET A 30 0.56 2.72 -5.83
CA MET A 30 -0.01 2.18 -7.05
C MET A 30 0.30 3.05 -8.26
N MET A 31 0.19 4.36 -8.08
CA MET A 31 0.45 5.29 -9.17
C MET A 31 1.92 5.26 -9.59
N GLU A 32 2.80 4.98 -8.64
CA GLU A 32 4.23 4.96 -8.91
C GLU A 32 4.75 3.55 -9.23
N GLY A 33 3.86 2.57 -9.30
CA GLY A 33 4.26 1.21 -9.63
C GLY A 33 4.99 0.50 -8.50
N ARG A 34 4.72 0.86 -7.27
CA ARG A 34 5.37 0.26 -6.11
C ARG A 34 4.54 -0.83 -5.45
N VAL A 35 3.48 -1.25 -6.10
CA VAL A 35 2.67 -2.36 -5.62
C VAL A 35 2.98 -3.58 -6.49
N VAL A 36 3.41 -4.66 -5.84
CA VAL A 36 3.79 -5.88 -6.55
C VAL A 36 2.97 -7.05 -6.01
N ALA A 37 2.93 -8.10 -6.78
CA ALA A 37 2.16 -9.30 -6.40
C ALA A 37 2.83 -10.08 -5.28
#